data_c89722841331a184117debb1ff132274
#
_entry.id   c89722841331a184117debb1ff132274
#
_cell.length_a   1.000
_cell.length_b   1.000
_cell.length_c   1.000
_cell.angle_alpha   90.00
_cell.angle_beta   90.00
_cell.angle_gamma   90.00
#
_symmetry.space_group_name_H-M   'P 1'
#
loop_
_entity.id
_entity.type
_entity.pdbx_description
1 polymer ?
#
loop_
_entity_poly.entity_id
_entity_poly.type
_entity_poly.pdbx_seq_one_letter_code
_entity_poly.pdbx_strand_id
1 'polypeptide(L)'
;LIKWPKNVNITYVEGVEGGIVLYFISPTKGTMSFSSMFDDILAFVSENPEAQYKLIVGSDSQTREQVCFVTAVVIYRIGKGARYYYTRSYANKMPSMKQRIFYEAYLSLDVASKLAGELSHTDHNDLNIEIHLDVGRNGETKTLIKDLVSQIVGSGFEAKIKPEAYGASQVADKHCK
;
A
#
# COMPACT_ATOMS: atom_id res chain seq x y z
N LEU A 1 -8.95 -20.23 -9.68
CA LEU A 1 -8.54 -20.15 -8.27
C LEU A 1 -7.02 -19.99 -8.22
N ILE A 2 -6.54 -18.79 -7.87
CA ILE A 2 -5.10 -18.53 -7.69
C ILE A 2 -4.70 -19.22 -6.38
N LYS A 3 -3.82 -20.23 -6.48
CA LYS A 3 -3.21 -20.84 -5.29
C LYS A 3 -2.21 -19.85 -4.72
N TRP A 4 -2.52 -19.29 -3.56
CA TRP A 4 -1.63 -18.46 -2.78
C TRP A 4 -0.45 -19.28 -2.24
N PRO A 5 0.78 -18.75 -2.22
CA PRO A 5 1.90 -19.43 -1.60
C PRO A 5 1.62 -19.59 -0.10
N LYS A 6 1.68 -20.83 0.40
CA LYS A 6 1.40 -21.18 1.80
C LYS A 6 2.39 -20.61 2.83
N ASN A 7 3.50 -20.00 2.38
CA ASN A 7 4.60 -19.52 3.20
C ASN A 7 4.97 -18.08 2.87
N VAL A 8 4.06 -17.15 3.10
CA VAL A 8 4.39 -15.72 3.14
C VAL A 8 4.74 -15.41 4.60
N ASN A 9 6.02 -15.34 4.90
CA ASN A 9 6.48 -14.78 6.18
C ASN A 9 6.30 -13.26 6.09
N ILE A 10 5.13 -12.79 6.49
CA ILE A 10 4.96 -11.36 6.78
C ILE A 10 5.73 -11.13 8.08
N THR A 11 6.65 -10.19 8.10
CA THR A 11 7.36 -9.85 9.34
C THR A 11 6.38 -9.11 10.24
N TYR A 12 5.61 -9.89 11.00
CA TYR A 12 4.83 -9.39 12.11
C TYR A 12 5.75 -9.41 13.33
N VAL A 13 5.86 -8.31 14.03
CA VAL A 13 6.40 -8.33 15.39
C VAL A 13 5.28 -8.84 16.28
N GLU A 14 5.49 -9.99 16.96
CA GLU A 14 4.51 -10.54 17.88
C GLU A 14 4.15 -9.50 18.95
N GLY A 15 2.88 -9.11 18.99
CA GLY A 15 2.34 -8.31 20.09
C GLY A 15 2.15 -9.18 21.32
N VAL A 16 2.14 -8.56 22.50
CA VAL A 16 2.12 -9.18 23.83
C VAL A 16 0.88 -10.08 24.10
N GLU A 17 -0.07 -10.19 23.17
CA GLU A 17 -1.29 -11.01 23.30
C GLU A 17 -1.55 -11.93 22.07
N GLY A 18 -0.51 -12.35 21.34
CA GLY A 18 -0.64 -13.36 20.28
C GLY A 18 -1.39 -12.92 19.03
N GLY A 19 -1.69 -11.64 18.87
CA GLY A 19 -2.28 -11.06 17.66
C GLY A 19 -1.22 -10.60 16.68
N ILE A 20 -1.53 -10.70 15.37
CA ILE A 20 -0.66 -10.20 14.30
C ILE A 20 -0.78 -8.67 14.27
N VAL A 21 0.26 -7.96 14.66
CA VAL A 21 0.31 -6.49 14.60
C VAL A 21 1.05 -6.05 13.35
N LEU A 22 0.38 -5.25 12.52
CA LEU A 22 0.99 -4.65 11.33
C LEU A 22 1.75 -3.39 11.75
N TYR A 23 3.07 -3.40 11.56
CA TYR A 23 3.93 -2.25 11.84
C TYR A 23 4.32 -1.53 10.55
N PHE A 24 4.37 -0.21 10.65
CA PHE A 24 4.85 0.69 9.61
C PHE A 24 6.09 1.43 10.06
N ILE A 25 6.90 1.85 9.11
CA ILE A 25 8.09 2.67 9.35
C ILE A 25 7.82 4.06 8.76
N SER A 26 7.92 5.07 9.60
CA SER A 26 7.96 6.46 9.19
C SER A 26 9.42 6.92 9.14
N PRO A 27 9.89 7.61 8.08
CA PRO A 27 11.26 8.13 8.01
C PRO A 27 11.61 9.11 9.14
N THR A 28 10.60 9.78 9.69
CA THR A 28 10.79 10.82 10.71
C THR A 28 10.44 10.36 12.13
N LYS A 29 9.56 9.36 12.26
CA LYS A 29 9.04 8.90 13.57
C LYS A 29 9.44 7.47 13.93
N GLY A 30 10.13 6.76 13.02
CA GLY A 30 10.56 5.37 13.24
C GLY A 30 9.40 4.36 13.10
N THR A 31 9.52 3.24 13.81
CA THR A 31 8.54 2.15 13.78
C THR A 31 7.30 2.52 14.58
N MET A 32 6.12 2.26 14.01
CA MET A 32 4.84 2.58 14.60
C MET A 32 3.78 1.52 14.27
N SER A 33 2.78 1.36 15.13
CA SER A 33 1.63 0.51 14.86
C SER A 33 0.76 1.10 13.74
N PHE A 34 -0.15 0.29 13.21
CA PHE A 34 -1.16 0.76 12.25
C PHE A 34 -1.99 1.91 12.84
N SER A 35 -2.45 1.77 14.09
CA SER A 35 -3.22 2.82 14.78
C SER A 35 -2.41 4.11 14.93
N SER A 36 -1.15 4.05 15.37
CA SER A 36 -0.30 5.24 15.50
C SER A 36 -0.01 5.91 14.16
N MET A 37 0.12 5.13 13.08
CA MET A 37 0.24 5.66 11.72
C MET A 37 -1.04 6.37 11.31
N PHE A 38 -2.19 5.77 11.57
CA PHE A 38 -3.49 6.35 11.25
C PHE A 38 -3.71 7.68 11.99
N ASP A 39 -3.41 7.71 13.29
CA ASP A 39 -3.48 8.94 14.09
C ASP A 39 -2.56 10.05 13.54
N ASP A 40 -1.36 9.69 13.07
CA ASP A 40 -0.43 10.64 12.45
C ASP A 40 -0.94 11.17 11.10
N ILE A 41 -1.64 10.34 10.32
CA ILE A 41 -2.33 10.77 9.09
C ILE A 41 -3.42 11.78 9.41
N LEU A 42 -4.29 11.50 10.39
CA LEU A 42 -5.35 12.40 10.80
C LEU A 42 -4.80 13.72 11.35
N ALA A 43 -3.76 13.66 12.17
CA ALA A 43 -3.08 14.86 12.66
C ALA A 43 -2.54 15.73 11.51
N PHE A 44 -1.95 15.11 10.47
CA PHE A 44 -1.45 15.84 9.29
C PHE A 44 -2.56 16.50 8.48
N VAL A 45 -3.72 15.86 8.36
CA VAL A 45 -4.89 16.45 7.70
C VAL A 45 -5.43 17.62 8.53
N SER A 46 -5.51 17.45 9.85
CA SER A 46 -6.01 18.47 10.78
C SER A 46 -5.11 19.70 10.90
N GLU A 47 -3.82 19.61 10.54
CA GLU A 47 -2.92 20.79 10.50
C GLU A 47 -3.40 21.87 9.51
N ASN A 48 -4.10 21.50 8.46
CA ASN A 48 -4.65 22.44 7.47
C ASN A 48 -5.94 21.89 6.85
N PRO A 49 -7.08 22.04 7.53
CA PRO A 49 -8.37 21.48 7.09
C PRO A 49 -8.85 21.98 5.74
N GLU A 50 -8.43 23.19 5.34
CA GLU A 50 -8.80 23.80 4.05
C GLU A 50 -8.00 23.26 2.86
N ALA A 51 -6.96 22.47 3.10
CA ALA A 51 -6.15 21.89 2.04
C ALA A 51 -6.82 20.64 1.45
N GLN A 52 -6.49 20.35 0.21
CA GLN A 52 -6.88 19.09 -0.43
C GLN A 52 -5.84 18.01 -0.19
N TYR A 53 -6.32 16.82 0.14
CA TYR A 53 -5.49 15.67 0.43
C TYR A 53 -5.83 14.47 -0.44
N LYS A 54 -4.85 13.60 -0.63
CA LYS A 54 -5.00 12.27 -1.21
C LYS A 54 -4.29 11.26 -0.34
N LEU A 55 -4.96 10.15 -0.07
CA LEU A 55 -4.36 9.01 0.58
C LEU A 55 -4.05 7.95 -0.49
N ILE A 56 -2.78 7.61 -0.63
CA ILE A 56 -2.30 6.75 -1.70
C ILE A 56 -1.69 5.51 -1.10
N VAL A 57 -2.08 4.34 -1.59
CA VAL A 57 -1.50 3.05 -1.20
C VAL A 57 -0.92 2.38 -2.43
N GLY A 58 0.24 1.77 -2.31
CA GLY A 58 0.84 1.00 -3.39
C GLY A 58 1.93 0.08 -2.88
N SER A 59 2.13 -1.02 -3.59
CA SER A 59 3.17 -2.00 -3.28
C SER A 59 4.07 -2.21 -4.48
N ASP A 60 5.32 -2.54 -4.19
CA ASP A 60 6.32 -2.96 -5.16
C ASP A 60 7.16 -4.09 -4.58
N SER A 61 7.80 -4.87 -5.42
CA SER A 61 8.62 -5.99 -4.99
C SER A 61 9.94 -6.09 -5.71
N GLN A 62 10.94 -6.59 -4.98
CA GLN A 62 12.24 -6.92 -5.53
C GLN A 62 12.61 -8.37 -5.21
N THR A 63 13.04 -9.10 -6.23
CA THR A 63 13.49 -10.49 -6.09
C THR A 63 14.99 -10.54 -5.88
N ARG A 64 15.40 -11.19 -4.77
CA ARG A 64 16.80 -11.57 -4.47
C ARG A 64 16.81 -13.05 -4.10
N GLU A 65 17.33 -13.42 -2.95
CA GLU A 65 17.19 -14.78 -2.39
C GLU A 65 15.73 -15.08 -2.05
N GLN A 66 15.04 -14.09 -1.52
CA GLN A 66 13.58 -14.06 -1.32
C GLN A 66 12.99 -12.89 -2.10
N VAL A 67 11.67 -12.85 -2.24
CA VAL A 67 10.96 -11.66 -2.73
C VAL A 67 10.66 -10.76 -1.55
N CYS A 68 11.21 -9.55 -1.56
CA CYS A 68 10.84 -8.49 -0.63
C CYS A 68 9.70 -7.69 -1.24
N PHE A 69 8.60 -7.58 -0.54
CA PHE A 69 7.48 -6.70 -0.86
C PHE A 69 7.50 -5.50 0.08
N VAL A 70 7.35 -4.32 -0.46
CA VAL A 70 7.17 -3.08 0.30
C VAL A 70 5.81 -2.51 -0.04
N THR A 71 4.99 -2.28 0.98
CA THR A 71 3.72 -1.56 0.84
C THR A 71 3.87 -0.18 1.45
N ALA A 72 3.60 0.85 0.67
CA ALA A 72 3.70 2.24 1.07
C ALA A 72 2.31 2.87 1.21
N VAL A 73 2.16 3.71 2.23
CA VAL A 73 1.02 4.59 2.46
C VAL A 73 1.53 6.02 2.40
N VAL A 74 0.95 6.85 1.55
CA VAL A 74 1.34 8.25 1.36
C VAL A 74 0.13 9.14 1.59
N ILE A 75 0.21 10.04 2.56
CA ILE A 75 -0.74 11.15 2.68
C ILE A 75 -0.14 12.39 1.99
N TYR A 76 -0.75 12.79 0.89
CA TYR A 76 -0.29 13.88 0.05
C TYR A 76 -1.18 15.10 0.20
N ARG A 77 -0.62 16.20 0.71
CA ARG A 77 -1.25 17.52 0.68
C ARG A 77 -0.94 18.17 -0.67
N ILE A 78 -1.96 18.31 -1.51
CA ILE A 78 -1.80 18.74 -2.91
C ILE A 78 -1.06 20.07 -2.99
N GLY A 79 0.08 20.07 -3.71
CA GLY A 79 0.93 21.25 -3.90
C GLY A 79 1.81 21.66 -2.71
N LYS A 80 1.75 20.94 -1.56
CA LYS A 80 2.47 21.35 -0.34
C LYS A 80 3.25 20.22 0.36
N GLY A 81 3.41 19.06 -0.28
CA GLY A 81 4.22 17.97 0.27
C GLY A 81 3.42 16.79 0.79
N ALA A 82 4.13 15.81 1.33
CA ALA A 82 3.55 14.55 1.75
C ALA A 82 4.27 13.98 2.98
N ARG A 83 3.56 13.14 3.73
CA ARG A 83 4.15 12.17 4.66
C ARG A 83 3.97 10.77 4.08
N TYR A 84 4.89 9.87 4.37
CA TYR A 84 4.73 8.48 3.96
C TYR A 84 5.16 7.50 5.03
N TYR A 85 4.62 6.32 4.93
CA TYR A 85 4.86 5.18 5.79
C TYR A 85 5.02 3.95 4.92
N TYR A 86 5.78 2.97 5.37
CA TYR A 86 5.91 1.73 4.64
C TYR A 86 6.07 0.54 5.56
N THR A 87 5.66 -0.61 5.08
CA THR A 87 5.91 -1.89 5.73
C THR A 87 6.61 -2.83 4.75
N ARG A 88 7.36 -3.80 5.28
CA ARG A 88 8.03 -4.84 4.49
C ARG A 88 7.49 -6.20 4.83
N SER A 89 7.35 -7.03 3.80
CA SER A 89 7.08 -8.45 3.97
C SER A 89 7.97 -9.26 3.03
N TYR A 90 8.25 -10.51 3.39
CA TYR A 90 9.11 -11.39 2.62
C TYR A 90 8.36 -12.65 2.25
N ALA A 91 8.58 -13.13 1.04
CA ALA A 91 8.05 -14.40 0.56
C ALA A 91 9.14 -15.22 -0.11
N ASN A 92 8.94 -16.53 -0.16
CA ASN A 92 9.76 -17.40 -0.99
C ASN A 92 9.68 -16.97 -2.46
N LYS A 93 10.69 -17.33 -3.27
CA LYS A 93 10.70 -16.98 -4.69
C LYS A 93 9.37 -17.29 -5.36
N MET A 94 8.79 -16.28 -5.97
CA MET A 94 7.61 -16.40 -6.83
C MET A 94 8.09 -16.55 -8.27
N PRO A 95 7.85 -17.69 -8.93
CA PRO A 95 8.39 -17.97 -10.26
C PRO A 95 7.78 -17.10 -11.35
N SER A 96 6.61 -16.53 -11.11
CA SER A 96 5.85 -15.77 -12.10
C SER A 96 5.77 -14.28 -11.73
N MET A 97 6.18 -13.41 -12.66
CA MET A 97 5.95 -11.95 -12.55
C MET A 97 4.46 -11.65 -12.34
N LYS A 98 3.58 -12.38 -13.02
CA LYS A 98 2.13 -12.24 -12.87
C LYS A 98 1.68 -12.47 -11.43
N GLN A 99 2.19 -13.50 -10.76
CA GLN A 99 1.87 -13.78 -9.36
C GLN A 99 2.35 -12.66 -8.43
N ARG A 100 3.54 -12.10 -8.69
CA ARG A 100 4.06 -10.98 -7.89
C ARG A 100 3.17 -9.74 -8.02
N ILE A 101 2.81 -9.37 -9.24
CA ILE A 101 1.92 -8.21 -9.50
C ILE A 101 0.56 -8.39 -8.81
N PHE A 102 -0.03 -9.58 -8.87
CA PHE A 102 -1.28 -9.86 -8.14
C PHE A 102 -1.10 -9.73 -6.62
N TYR A 103 0.04 -10.18 -6.11
CA TYR A 103 0.30 -10.11 -4.68
C TYR A 103 0.56 -8.67 -4.21
N GLU A 104 1.26 -7.86 -5.00
CA GLU A 104 1.41 -6.42 -4.77
C GLU A 104 0.05 -5.72 -4.72
N ALA A 105 -0.84 -6.01 -5.66
CA ALA A 105 -2.19 -5.48 -5.67
C ALA A 105 -3.00 -5.92 -4.43
N TYR A 106 -2.86 -7.18 -4.03
CA TYR A 106 -3.51 -7.71 -2.83
C TYR A 106 -3.02 -7.00 -1.55
N LEU A 107 -1.71 -6.82 -1.39
CA LEU A 107 -1.14 -6.12 -0.23
C LEU A 107 -1.64 -4.66 -0.17
N SER A 108 -1.71 -4.00 -1.31
CA SER A 108 -2.24 -2.63 -1.40
C SER A 108 -3.72 -2.57 -1.03
N LEU A 109 -4.53 -3.52 -1.52
CA LEU A 109 -5.96 -3.63 -1.18
C LEU A 109 -6.19 -3.93 0.31
N ASP A 110 -5.39 -4.81 0.91
CA ASP A 110 -5.50 -5.14 2.34
C ASP A 110 -5.28 -3.91 3.21
N VAL A 111 -4.21 -3.16 2.94
CA VAL A 111 -3.91 -1.92 3.68
C VAL A 111 -4.96 -0.83 3.41
N ALA A 112 -5.37 -0.64 2.15
CA ALA A 112 -6.40 0.35 1.79
C ALA A 112 -7.74 0.04 2.47
N SER A 113 -8.14 -1.23 2.53
CA SER A 113 -9.38 -1.66 3.19
C SER A 113 -9.36 -1.40 4.69
N LYS A 114 -8.22 -1.63 5.36
CA LYS A 114 -8.05 -1.29 6.78
C LYS A 114 -8.14 0.22 7.01
N LEU A 115 -7.48 1.03 6.16
CA LEU A 115 -7.56 2.49 6.24
C LEU A 115 -8.99 2.99 6.01
N ALA A 116 -9.70 2.47 5.01
CA ALA A 116 -11.09 2.83 4.75
C ALA A 116 -12.02 2.47 5.91
N GLY A 117 -11.79 1.31 6.55
CA GLY A 117 -12.53 0.89 7.75
C GLY A 117 -12.37 1.90 8.88
N GLU A 118 -11.14 2.31 9.20
CA GLU A 118 -10.88 3.31 10.24
C GLU A 118 -11.43 4.70 9.87
N LEU A 119 -11.24 5.14 8.61
CA LEU A 119 -11.76 6.43 8.14
C LEU A 119 -13.27 6.53 8.25
N SER A 120 -14.00 5.43 8.04
CA SER A 120 -15.47 5.39 8.13
C SER A 120 -16.01 5.79 9.52
N HIS A 121 -15.18 5.74 10.54
CA HIS A 121 -15.50 6.10 11.93
C HIS A 121 -15.03 7.51 12.31
N THR A 122 -14.54 8.30 11.35
CA THR A 122 -14.01 9.66 11.55
C THR A 122 -14.76 10.70 10.73
N ASP A 123 -14.55 11.97 11.03
CA ASP A 123 -15.08 13.10 10.26
C ASP A 123 -14.34 13.28 8.90
N HIS A 124 -13.32 12.46 8.62
CA HIS A 124 -12.52 12.46 7.38
C HIS A 124 -12.89 11.29 6.45
N ASN A 125 -14.13 10.82 6.50
CA ASN A 125 -14.64 9.71 5.68
C ASN A 125 -14.71 10.03 4.18
N ASP A 126 -14.57 11.29 3.81
CA ASP A 126 -14.48 11.80 2.43
C ASP A 126 -13.05 11.75 1.85
N LEU A 127 -12.04 11.40 2.67
CA LEU A 127 -10.67 11.26 2.23
C LEU A 127 -10.52 10.10 1.24
N ASN A 128 -10.35 10.42 -0.05
CA ASN A 128 -10.27 9.44 -1.10
C ASN A 128 -8.97 8.61 -1.03
N ILE A 129 -9.11 7.28 -1.14
CA ILE A 129 -7.98 6.36 -1.20
C ILE A 129 -7.75 5.91 -2.64
N GLU A 130 -6.57 6.24 -3.16
CA GLU A 130 -6.09 5.78 -4.46
C GLU A 130 -5.14 4.59 -4.29
N ILE A 131 -5.29 3.54 -5.09
CA ILE A 131 -4.34 2.43 -5.16
C ILE A 131 -3.49 2.59 -6.41
N HIS A 132 -2.18 2.71 -6.23
CA HIS A 132 -1.21 2.86 -7.29
C HIS A 132 -0.56 1.52 -7.61
N LEU A 133 -0.73 1.05 -8.86
CA LEU A 133 -0.12 -0.17 -9.38
C LEU A 133 1.10 0.19 -10.24
N ASP A 134 2.25 -0.41 -9.95
CA ASP A 134 3.48 -0.21 -10.71
C ASP A 134 3.50 -1.03 -12.01
N VAL A 135 2.47 -0.87 -12.82
CA VAL A 135 2.28 -1.55 -14.10
C VAL A 135 2.02 -0.56 -15.23
N GLY A 136 2.58 -0.84 -16.41
CA GLY A 136 2.40 -0.03 -17.61
C GLY A 136 1.40 -0.64 -18.59
N ARG A 137 0.85 0.19 -19.49
CA ARG A 137 -0.16 -0.21 -20.49
C ARG A 137 0.36 -1.10 -21.61
N ASN A 138 1.66 -1.36 -21.68
CA ASN A 138 2.32 -2.08 -22.77
C ASN A 138 2.82 -3.47 -22.35
N GLY A 139 2.71 -4.46 -23.25
CA GLY A 139 3.27 -5.80 -23.06
C GLY A 139 2.27 -6.89 -22.68
N GLU A 140 2.81 -8.04 -22.28
CA GLU A 140 2.04 -9.25 -21.91
C GLU A 140 1.13 -9.06 -20.71
N THR A 141 1.33 -7.98 -19.95
CA THR A 141 0.57 -7.65 -18.75
C THR A 141 -0.76 -6.92 -19.00
N LYS A 142 -1.09 -6.56 -20.25
CA LYS A 142 -2.27 -5.75 -20.58
C LYS A 142 -3.60 -6.35 -20.08
N THR A 143 -3.80 -7.65 -20.30
CA THR A 143 -5.02 -8.34 -19.83
C THR A 143 -5.06 -8.38 -18.32
N LEU A 144 -3.92 -8.69 -17.70
CA LEU A 144 -3.74 -8.70 -16.25
C LEU A 144 -4.10 -7.36 -15.60
N ILE A 145 -3.65 -6.25 -16.20
CA ILE A 145 -3.93 -4.89 -15.71
C ILE A 145 -5.44 -4.63 -15.67
N LYS A 146 -6.16 -5.01 -16.73
CA LYS A 146 -7.60 -4.84 -16.77
C LYS A 146 -8.30 -5.56 -15.63
N ASP A 147 -7.90 -6.80 -15.36
CA ASP A 147 -8.46 -7.61 -14.28
C ASP A 147 -8.17 -7.00 -12.90
N LEU A 148 -6.93 -6.55 -12.67
CA LEU A 148 -6.52 -5.91 -11.42
C LEU A 148 -7.25 -4.58 -11.19
N VAL A 149 -7.31 -3.72 -12.19
CA VAL A 149 -8.04 -2.43 -12.11
C VAL A 149 -9.52 -2.69 -11.82
N SER A 150 -10.13 -3.65 -12.50
CA SER A 150 -11.54 -4.01 -12.26
C SER A 150 -11.77 -4.52 -10.84
N GLN A 151 -10.84 -5.30 -10.30
CA GLN A 151 -10.91 -5.80 -8.92
C GLN A 151 -10.80 -4.66 -7.90
N ILE A 152 -9.85 -3.75 -8.09
CA ILE A 152 -9.64 -2.60 -7.20
C ILE A 152 -10.87 -1.67 -7.23
N VAL A 153 -11.36 -1.34 -8.42
CA VAL A 153 -12.56 -0.50 -8.58
C VAL A 153 -13.80 -1.18 -8.01
N GLY A 154 -13.94 -2.50 -8.24
CA GLY A 154 -15.00 -3.31 -7.66
C GLY A 154 -14.96 -3.39 -6.13
N SER A 155 -13.80 -3.14 -5.53
CA SER A 155 -13.63 -3.04 -4.07
C SER A 155 -13.89 -1.63 -3.50
N GLY A 156 -14.26 -0.66 -4.37
CA GLY A 156 -14.60 0.70 -3.95
C GLY A 156 -13.45 1.69 -3.94
N PHE A 157 -12.29 1.33 -4.50
CA PHE A 157 -11.11 2.21 -4.56
C PHE A 157 -10.84 2.74 -5.97
N GLU A 158 -10.15 3.88 -6.04
CA GLU A 158 -9.65 4.39 -7.30
C GLU A 158 -8.31 3.72 -7.65
N ALA A 159 -8.20 3.17 -8.86
CA ALA A 159 -6.96 2.53 -9.33
C ALA A 159 -6.19 3.46 -10.27
N LYS A 160 -4.89 3.64 -10.04
CA LYS A 160 -3.98 4.34 -10.95
C LYS A 160 -2.91 3.37 -11.43
N ILE A 161 -2.54 3.49 -12.69
CA ILE A 161 -1.43 2.77 -13.32
C ILE A 161 -0.44 3.77 -13.91
N LYS A 162 0.77 3.33 -14.30
CA LYS A 162 1.73 4.23 -14.98
C LYS A 162 1.11 4.86 -16.24
N PRO A 163 1.32 6.17 -16.48
CA PRO A 163 2.24 7.08 -15.76
C PRO A 163 1.64 7.77 -14.52
N GLU A 164 0.35 7.61 -14.21
CA GLU A 164 -0.30 8.31 -13.10
C GLU A 164 0.04 7.72 -11.71
N ALA A 165 0.48 6.46 -11.67
CA ALA A 165 0.89 5.75 -10.45
C ALA A 165 2.37 6.01 -10.14
N TYR A 166 2.69 7.13 -9.50
CA TYR A 166 4.09 7.47 -9.20
C TYR A 166 4.40 7.60 -7.70
N GLY A 167 3.43 7.93 -6.86
CA GLY A 167 3.70 8.27 -5.46
C GLY A 167 4.14 7.06 -4.61
N ALA A 168 3.26 6.09 -4.43
CA ALA A 168 3.54 4.95 -3.55
C ALA A 168 4.57 3.99 -4.15
N SER A 169 4.57 3.78 -5.48
CA SER A 169 5.55 2.91 -6.13
C SER A 169 6.98 3.43 -6.00
N GLN A 170 7.21 4.75 -6.08
CA GLN A 170 8.53 5.33 -5.85
C GLN A 170 9.01 5.15 -4.40
N VAL A 171 8.12 5.30 -3.42
CA VAL A 171 8.45 5.04 -2.01
C VAL A 171 8.78 3.56 -1.84
N ALA A 172 7.97 2.65 -2.38
CA ALA A 172 8.18 1.22 -2.28
C ALA A 172 9.50 0.80 -2.94
N ASP A 173 9.81 1.24 -4.17
CA ASP A 173 11.09 0.96 -4.85
C ASP A 173 12.30 1.42 -4.04
N LYS A 174 12.23 2.62 -3.44
CA LYS A 174 13.30 3.13 -2.59
C LYS A 174 13.62 2.21 -1.41
N HIS A 175 12.62 1.54 -0.87
CA HIS A 175 12.76 0.72 0.34
C HIS A 175 12.82 -0.79 0.07
N CYS A 176 12.68 -1.24 -1.17
CA CYS A 176 12.95 -2.62 -1.61
C CYS A 176 14.46 -2.91 -1.78
N LYS A 177 15.29 -1.88 -1.91
CA LYS A 177 16.75 -1.99 -2.20
C LYS A 177 17.59 -2.40 -1.02
#